data_02f7976221f5329da28389c285bb5186
#
_entry.id   02f7976221f5329da28389c285bb5186
#
_cell.length_a   1.000
_cell.length_b   1.000
_cell.length_c   1.000
_cell.angle_alpha   90.00
_cell.angle_beta   90.00
_cell.angle_gamma   90.00
#
_symmetry.space_group_name_H-M   'P 1'
#
loop_
_entity.id
_entity.type
_entity.pdbx_description
1 polymer ?
#
loop_
_entity_poly.entity_id
_entity_poly.type
_entity_poly.pdbx_seq_one_letter_code
_entity_poly.pdbx_strand_id
1 'polypeptide(L)'
;MSEQIKKEKSLEHIEFETKYRIDDSFLIQFKQIIDLLQEEKKFVYVEGPDLYFTYPDWWFKNNTQWDPSGTFVRYRRPSYGLDNGRRQVTWKYKKRDSKNNIQRKELNFDLMDKTTDNTVVEQLDSSGVKFNFSIVKNCHIYNFSDATIVFYTVYDTTYGKPKKTDSFVEIEINEEKVSEMSEEEAWAIISKYEKVLEPIGVNAQKRLRKSLFEMYKK
;
A
#
# COMPACT_ATOMS: atom_id res chain seq x y z
N MET A 1 -6.83 -38.18 -19.19
CA MET A 1 -6.11 -37.45 -18.11
C MET A 1 -5.96 -36.02 -18.60
N SER A 2 -6.89 -35.16 -18.24
CA SER A 2 -6.84 -33.72 -18.56
C SER A 2 -6.18 -33.01 -17.39
N GLU A 3 -4.94 -32.59 -17.59
CA GLU A 3 -4.26 -31.69 -16.67
C GLU A 3 -5.02 -30.37 -16.67
N GLN A 4 -5.66 -30.08 -15.56
CA GLN A 4 -6.15 -28.74 -15.25
C GLN A 4 -4.92 -27.85 -15.04
N ILE A 5 -4.55 -27.10 -16.09
CA ILE A 5 -3.66 -25.96 -15.96
C ILE A 5 -4.42 -24.96 -15.06
N LYS A 6 -4.09 -24.92 -13.78
CA LYS A 6 -4.47 -23.79 -12.92
C LYS A 6 -3.91 -22.53 -13.59
N LYS A 7 -4.80 -21.67 -14.10
CA LYS A 7 -4.43 -20.32 -14.50
C LYS A 7 -3.72 -19.69 -13.30
N GLU A 8 -2.41 -19.51 -13.40
CA GLU A 8 -1.68 -18.61 -12.49
C GLU A 8 -2.36 -17.25 -12.60
N LYS A 9 -2.95 -16.78 -11.51
CA LYS A 9 -3.47 -15.41 -11.44
C LYS A 9 -2.30 -14.49 -11.79
N SER A 10 -2.49 -13.59 -12.73
CA SER A 10 -1.50 -12.54 -13.04
C SER A 10 -1.15 -11.85 -11.73
N LEU A 11 0.12 -11.90 -11.35
CA LEU A 11 0.66 -11.23 -10.17
C LEU A 11 0.72 -9.70 -10.37
N GLU A 12 0.46 -9.25 -11.59
CA GLU A 12 0.49 -7.85 -11.99
C GLU A 12 -0.91 -7.24 -11.92
N HIS A 13 -1.04 -6.14 -11.20
CA HIS A 13 -2.28 -5.38 -11.13
C HIS A 13 -2.03 -3.87 -11.14
N ILE A 14 -3.09 -3.10 -11.40
CA ILE A 14 -3.11 -1.65 -11.30
C ILE A 14 -3.78 -1.30 -9.97
N GLU A 15 -3.04 -0.61 -9.11
CA GLU A 15 -3.55 -0.04 -7.87
C GLU A 15 -4.19 1.32 -8.17
N PHE A 16 -5.40 1.55 -7.67
CA PHE A 16 -6.06 2.85 -7.71
C PHE A 16 -6.39 3.29 -6.28
N GLU A 17 -5.55 4.17 -5.73
CA GLU A 17 -5.63 4.59 -4.32
C GLU A 17 -5.54 6.10 -4.15
N THR A 18 -6.13 6.61 -3.09
CA THR A 18 -5.89 7.97 -2.57
C THR A 18 -5.51 7.92 -1.11
N LYS A 19 -4.69 8.88 -0.68
CA LYS A 19 -4.17 8.97 0.67
C LYS A 19 -4.34 10.37 1.24
N TYR A 20 -4.63 10.45 2.54
CA TYR A 20 -4.87 11.70 3.26
C TYR A 20 -4.07 11.67 4.56
N ARG A 21 -3.28 12.72 4.82
CA ARG A 21 -2.65 12.87 6.15
C ARG A 21 -3.71 13.36 7.12
N ILE A 22 -3.73 12.75 8.30
CA ILE A 22 -4.72 13.03 9.33
C ILE A 22 -4.05 13.00 10.70
N ASP A 23 -4.67 13.66 11.70
CA ASP A 23 -4.25 13.52 13.07
C ASP A 23 -4.73 12.19 13.65
N ASP A 24 -3.90 11.50 14.43
CA ASP A 24 -4.25 10.20 15.00
C ASP A 24 -5.34 10.27 16.07
N SER A 25 -5.57 11.44 16.65
CA SER A 25 -6.71 11.67 17.55
C SER A 25 -8.07 11.40 16.90
N PHE A 26 -8.15 11.44 15.57
CA PHE A 26 -9.36 11.11 14.79
C PHE A 26 -9.64 9.62 14.67
N LEU A 27 -8.80 8.72 15.15
CA LEU A 27 -9.03 7.26 15.02
C LEU A 27 -10.39 6.82 15.61
N ILE A 28 -10.78 7.35 16.76
CA ILE A 28 -12.07 6.98 17.38
C ILE A 28 -13.23 7.46 16.52
N GLN A 29 -13.19 8.72 16.08
CA GLN A 29 -14.22 9.29 15.21
C GLN A 29 -14.28 8.59 13.85
N PHE A 30 -13.13 8.23 13.26
CA PHE A 30 -13.05 7.43 12.05
C PHE A 30 -13.82 6.11 12.21
N LYS A 31 -13.55 5.35 13.28
CA LYS A 31 -14.26 4.09 13.55
C LYS A 31 -15.76 4.30 13.69
N GLN A 32 -16.19 5.32 14.43
CA GLN A 32 -17.61 5.66 14.59
C GLN A 32 -18.29 5.96 13.24
N ILE A 33 -17.64 6.74 12.39
CA ILE A 33 -18.16 7.07 11.05
C ILE A 33 -18.30 5.79 10.21
N ILE A 34 -17.26 4.95 10.18
CA ILE A 34 -17.29 3.70 9.41
C ILE A 34 -18.37 2.76 9.95
N ASP A 35 -18.54 2.66 11.27
CA ASP A 35 -19.54 1.78 11.88
C ASP A 35 -20.97 2.20 11.58
N LEU A 36 -21.22 3.50 11.36
CA LEU A 36 -22.52 4.03 10.94
C LEU A 36 -22.89 3.68 9.48
N LEU A 37 -21.93 3.28 8.65
CA LEU A 37 -22.23 2.81 7.30
C LEU A 37 -22.96 1.46 7.37
N GLN A 38 -24.14 1.40 6.76
CA GLN A 38 -24.98 0.19 6.72
C GLN A 38 -24.48 -0.85 5.73
N GLU A 39 -23.41 -0.57 5.01
CA GLU A 39 -22.80 -1.48 4.04
C GLU A 39 -22.08 -2.64 4.75
N GLU A 40 -22.17 -3.83 4.16
CA GLU A 40 -21.39 -4.97 4.63
C GLU A 40 -19.90 -4.67 4.55
N LYS A 41 -19.18 -4.91 5.64
CA LYS A 41 -17.75 -4.67 5.75
C LYS A 41 -17.06 -5.69 6.63
N LYS A 42 -15.82 -6.02 6.27
CA LYS A 42 -14.94 -6.86 7.08
C LYS A 42 -13.85 -6.00 7.71
N PHE A 43 -13.79 -5.99 9.05
CA PHE A 43 -12.71 -5.33 9.78
C PHE A 43 -11.52 -6.26 9.98
N VAL A 44 -10.31 -5.73 9.77
CA VAL A 44 -9.04 -6.41 10.07
C VAL A 44 -8.09 -5.39 10.72
N TYR A 45 -7.43 -5.79 11.82
CA TYR A 45 -6.33 -5.03 12.39
C TYR A 45 -5.02 -5.70 12.03
N VAL A 46 -4.09 -4.92 11.50
CA VAL A 46 -2.76 -5.41 11.11
C VAL A 46 -1.69 -4.48 11.67
N GLU A 47 -0.68 -5.07 12.31
CA GLU A 47 0.53 -4.37 12.69
C GLU A 47 1.72 -5.09 12.07
N GLY A 48 2.53 -4.38 11.31
CA GLY A 48 3.66 -5.01 10.65
C GLY A 48 4.70 -4.04 10.11
N PRO A 49 5.97 -4.49 10.13
CA PRO A 49 7.06 -3.76 9.52
C PRO A 49 7.07 -3.93 8.00
N ASP A 50 7.27 -2.81 7.33
CA ASP A 50 7.59 -2.73 5.91
C ASP A 50 9.03 -2.24 5.74
N LEU A 51 9.85 -2.97 4.99
CA LEU A 51 11.19 -2.56 4.59
C LEU A 51 11.14 -2.08 3.13
N TYR A 52 11.74 -0.94 2.87
CA TYR A 52 11.77 -0.32 1.56
C TYR A 52 13.16 -0.34 0.96
N PHE A 53 13.23 -0.71 -0.31
CA PHE A 53 14.46 -0.80 -1.08
C PHE A 53 14.33 0.03 -2.35
N THR A 54 15.43 0.57 -2.82
CA THR A 54 15.51 1.35 -4.06
C THR A 54 16.37 0.63 -5.09
N TYR A 55 16.03 0.83 -6.36
CA TYR A 55 16.90 0.39 -7.46
C TYR A 55 18.12 1.30 -7.56
N PRO A 56 19.27 0.79 -8.03
CA PRO A 56 20.44 1.58 -8.28
C PRO A 56 20.27 2.47 -9.53
N ASP A 57 21.03 3.55 -9.61
CA ASP A 57 20.95 4.54 -10.70
C ASP A 57 21.11 3.92 -12.10
N TRP A 58 22.01 2.91 -12.23
CA TRP A 58 22.22 2.24 -13.50
C TRP A 58 20.94 1.52 -14.00
N TRP A 59 20.11 1.02 -13.09
CA TRP A 59 18.85 0.37 -13.46
C TRP A 59 17.90 1.38 -14.12
N PHE A 60 17.77 2.59 -13.55
CA PHE A 60 16.93 3.66 -14.11
C PHE A 60 17.47 4.23 -15.43
N LYS A 61 18.79 4.19 -15.65
CA LYS A 61 19.38 4.54 -16.95
C LYS A 61 18.96 3.59 -18.06
N ASN A 62 18.78 2.31 -17.73
CA ASN A 62 18.35 1.29 -18.68
C ASN A 62 16.81 1.14 -18.73
N ASN A 63 16.09 1.70 -17.80
CA ASN A 63 14.63 1.60 -17.65
C ASN A 63 14.02 3.01 -17.53
N THR A 64 14.24 3.82 -18.57
CA THR A 64 13.95 5.27 -18.58
C THR A 64 12.47 5.63 -18.45
N GLN A 65 11.56 4.68 -18.71
CA GLN A 65 10.12 4.86 -18.56
C GLN A 65 9.67 4.97 -17.09
N TRP A 66 10.51 4.52 -16.13
CA TRP A 66 10.16 4.52 -14.72
C TRP A 66 10.76 5.71 -13.96
N ASP A 67 9.95 6.26 -13.06
CA ASP A 67 10.33 7.38 -12.20
C ASP A 67 11.03 6.86 -10.92
N PRO A 68 12.31 7.20 -10.69
CA PRO A 68 13.03 6.78 -9.49
C PRO A 68 12.44 7.34 -8.18
N SER A 69 11.61 8.39 -8.26
CA SER A 69 10.99 8.95 -7.07
C SER A 69 9.92 8.03 -6.46
N GLY A 70 9.26 7.22 -7.29
CA GLY A 70 8.12 6.39 -6.88
C GLY A 70 8.21 4.93 -7.32
N THR A 71 9.36 4.49 -7.85
CA THR A 71 9.63 3.09 -8.20
C THR A 71 10.52 2.47 -7.14
N PHE A 72 10.03 1.43 -6.48
CA PHE A 72 10.70 0.81 -5.33
C PHE A 72 10.27 -0.64 -5.12
N VAL A 73 10.98 -1.34 -4.21
CA VAL A 73 10.58 -2.65 -3.70
C VAL A 73 10.21 -2.51 -2.23
N ARG A 74 9.11 -3.13 -1.83
CA ARG A 74 8.69 -3.23 -0.43
C ARG A 74 8.71 -4.69 -0.01
N TYR A 75 9.36 -4.99 1.08
CA TYR A 75 9.22 -6.26 1.78
C TYR A 75 8.39 -6.07 3.03
N ARG A 76 7.22 -6.70 3.07
CA ARG A 76 6.33 -6.75 4.23
C ARG A 76 6.62 -8.02 5.00
N ARG A 77 6.95 -7.87 6.27
CA ARG A 77 7.19 -8.98 7.20
C ARG A 77 5.88 -9.54 7.74
N PRO A 78 5.93 -10.75 8.35
CA PRO A 78 4.82 -11.25 9.13
C PRO A 78 4.41 -10.25 10.19
N SER A 79 3.12 -9.97 10.24
CA SER A 79 2.47 -9.12 11.23
C SER A 79 1.98 -9.98 12.39
N TYR A 80 2.07 -9.44 13.58
CA TYR A 80 1.35 -9.99 14.72
C TYR A 80 -0.09 -9.47 14.64
N GLY A 81 -1.05 -10.34 14.37
CA GLY A 81 -2.44 -9.95 14.22
C GLY A 81 -3.25 -10.95 13.40
N LEU A 82 -4.34 -10.49 12.79
CA LEU A 82 -5.27 -11.33 12.03
C LEU A 82 -4.76 -11.75 10.64
N ASP A 83 -3.63 -11.22 10.19
CA ASP A 83 -3.04 -11.53 8.89
C ASP A 83 -1.97 -12.61 9.01
N ASN A 84 -2.33 -13.78 9.41
CA ASN A 84 -1.58 -15.07 9.48
C ASN A 84 -0.07 -15.08 9.15
N GLY A 85 0.63 -13.96 9.37
CA GLY A 85 2.07 -13.85 9.15
C GLY A 85 2.52 -13.89 7.69
N ARG A 86 1.66 -13.49 6.75
CA ARG A 86 1.97 -13.47 5.31
C ARG A 86 3.14 -12.56 4.99
N ARG A 87 4.22 -13.15 4.49
CA ARG A 87 5.36 -12.40 3.95
C ARG A 87 5.11 -12.07 2.49
N GLN A 88 5.35 -10.82 2.12
CA GLN A 88 5.12 -10.37 0.75
C GLN A 88 6.25 -9.46 0.28
N VAL A 89 6.73 -9.70 -0.93
CA VAL A 89 7.56 -8.73 -1.67
C VAL A 89 6.71 -8.10 -2.74
N THR A 90 6.67 -6.77 -2.76
CA THR A 90 5.92 -5.97 -3.73
C THR A 90 6.89 -5.10 -4.52
N TRP A 91 6.87 -5.21 -5.84
CA TRP A 91 7.50 -4.26 -6.74
C TRP A 91 6.48 -3.22 -7.16
N LYS A 92 6.72 -1.93 -6.85
CA LYS A 92 5.89 -0.81 -7.28
C LYS A 92 6.60 0.01 -8.32
N TYR A 93 5.90 0.31 -9.42
CA TYR A 93 6.44 1.03 -10.57
C TYR A 93 5.60 2.28 -10.85
N LYS A 94 6.27 3.43 -10.85
CA LYS A 94 5.70 4.72 -11.24
C LYS A 94 6.22 5.11 -12.61
N LYS A 95 5.34 5.40 -13.58
CA LYS A 95 5.74 5.95 -14.88
C LYS A 95 6.22 7.40 -14.75
N ARG A 96 7.23 7.80 -15.54
CA ARG A 96 7.76 9.19 -15.52
C ARG A 96 6.72 10.23 -15.93
N ASP A 97 5.85 9.89 -16.85
CA ASP A 97 4.82 10.80 -17.41
C ASP A 97 3.56 10.84 -16.53
N SER A 98 3.50 10.04 -15.49
CA SER A 98 2.36 10.00 -14.58
C SER A 98 2.26 11.31 -13.78
N LYS A 99 1.24 12.09 -14.09
CA LYS A 99 0.92 13.33 -13.37
C LYS A 99 0.38 13.09 -11.96
N ASN A 100 -0.06 11.85 -11.68
CA ASN A 100 -0.68 11.43 -10.43
C ASN A 100 -0.07 10.12 -9.94
N ASN A 101 0.09 9.96 -8.62
CA ASN A 101 0.48 8.69 -7.97
C ASN A 101 -0.73 7.81 -7.63
N ILE A 102 -1.84 8.02 -8.31
CA ILE A 102 -3.11 7.36 -8.03
C ILE A 102 -3.15 5.98 -8.68
N GLN A 103 -2.55 5.87 -9.86
CA GLN A 103 -2.42 4.59 -10.56
C GLN A 103 -0.96 4.16 -10.56
N ARG A 104 -0.70 2.97 -10.05
CA ARG A 104 0.62 2.34 -10.06
C ARG A 104 0.51 0.91 -10.52
N LYS A 105 1.57 0.46 -11.19
CA LYS A 105 1.74 -0.94 -11.50
C LYS A 105 2.39 -1.63 -10.32
N GLU A 106 1.78 -2.71 -9.85
CA GLU A 106 2.30 -3.55 -8.78
C GLU A 106 2.52 -4.97 -9.26
N LEU A 107 3.54 -5.60 -8.69
CA LEU A 107 3.79 -7.03 -8.76
C LEU A 107 3.93 -7.54 -7.34
N ASN A 108 3.00 -8.37 -6.89
CA ASN A 108 2.98 -8.94 -5.54
C ASN A 108 3.41 -10.39 -5.56
N PHE A 109 4.34 -10.75 -4.67
CA PHE A 109 4.82 -12.12 -4.50
C PHE A 109 4.70 -12.51 -3.03
N ASP A 110 3.81 -13.46 -2.77
CA ASP A 110 3.71 -14.08 -1.47
C ASP A 110 4.84 -15.10 -1.29
N LEU A 111 5.51 -15.03 -0.17
CA LEU A 111 6.64 -15.89 0.12
C LEU A 111 6.19 -17.13 0.89
N MET A 112 6.88 -18.24 0.63
CA MET A 112 6.62 -19.51 1.34
C MET A 112 6.94 -19.38 2.84
N ASP A 113 6.19 -20.05 3.69
CA ASP A 113 6.31 -20.00 5.16
C ASP A 113 7.72 -20.30 5.70
N LYS A 114 8.51 -21.08 4.96
CA LYS A 114 9.89 -21.44 5.35
C LYS A 114 10.94 -20.38 5.02
N THR A 115 10.58 -19.32 4.29
CA THR A 115 11.53 -18.28 3.92
C THR A 115 11.80 -17.38 5.13
N THR A 116 13.06 -17.19 5.51
CA THR A 116 13.42 -16.29 6.61
C THR A 116 13.58 -14.85 6.15
N ASP A 117 13.43 -13.89 7.06
CA ASP A 117 13.63 -12.47 6.75
C ASP A 117 15.03 -12.21 6.18
N ASN A 118 16.06 -12.84 6.77
CA ASN A 118 17.45 -12.68 6.30
C ASN A 118 17.59 -13.16 4.85
N THR A 119 17.04 -14.33 4.53
CA THR A 119 17.07 -14.86 3.17
C THR A 119 16.43 -13.88 2.16
N VAL A 120 15.30 -13.26 2.51
CA VAL A 120 14.63 -12.29 1.63
C VAL A 120 15.49 -11.05 1.42
N VAL A 121 16.04 -10.50 2.51
CA VAL A 121 16.89 -9.29 2.45
C VAL A 121 18.17 -9.57 1.64
N GLU A 122 18.82 -10.71 1.85
CA GLU A 122 20.00 -11.13 1.08
C GLU A 122 19.69 -11.32 -0.42
N GLN A 123 18.56 -11.90 -0.76
CA GLN A 123 18.13 -12.06 -2.15
C GLN A 123 17.84 -10.70 -2.81
N LEU A 124 17.18 -9.78 -2.10
CA LEU A 124 16.93 -8.43 -2.59
C LEU A 124 18.26 -7.68 -2.81
N ASP A 125 19.18 -7.73 -1.86
CA ASP A 125 20.49 -7.09 -2.02
C ASP A 125 21.29 -7.70 -3.19
N SER A 126 21.25 -9.02 -3.33
CA SER A 126 21.89 -9.74 -4.45
C SER A 126 21.27 -9.39 -5.80
N SER A 127 20.00 -9.03 -5.85
CA SER A 127 19.33 -8.53 -7.07
C SER A 127 19.73 -7.09 -7.43
N GLY A 128 20.53 -6.44 -6.58
CA GLY A 128 21.08 -5.10 -6.80
C GLY A 128 20.23 -3.96 -6.24
N VAL A 129 19.05 -4.23 -5.65
CA VAL A 129 18.32 -3.19 -4.91
C VAL A 129 18.97 -2.95 -3.55
N LYS A 130 18.87 -1.72 -3.05
CA LYS A 130 19.50 -1.32 -1.80
C LYS A 130 18.47 -0.92 -0.76
N PHE A 131 18.66 -1.37 0.48
CA PHE A 131 17.85 -0.94 1.60
C PHE A 131 17.86 0.60 1.71
N ASN A 132 16.70 1.19 1.94
CA ASN A 132 16.55 2.63 2.06
C ASN A 132 16.03 3.03 3.45
N PHE A 133 14.87 2.53 3.85
CA PHE A 133 14.30 2.78 5.19
C PHE A 133 13.34 1.66 5.59
N SER A 134 12.97 1.65 6.87
CA SER A 134 11.91 0.78 7.39
C SER A 134 10.90 1.57 8.22
N ILE A 135 9.65 1.11 8.18
CA ILE A 135 8.56 1.61 9.00
C ILE A 135 7.77 0.46 9.60
N VAL A 136 7.10 0.73 10.72
CA VAL A 136 5.99 -0.10 11.22
C VAL A 136 4.70 0.66 10.99
N LYS A 137 3.67 -0.05 10.56
CA LYS A 137 2.31 0.49 10.40
C LYS A 137 1.34 -0.25 11.31
N ASN A 138 0.51 0.51 12.00
CA ASN A 138 -0.64 0.01 12.76
C ASN A 138 -1.89 0.35 11.98
N CYS A 139 -2.49 -0.64 11.32
CA CYS A 139 -3.55 -0.46 10.33
C CYS A 139 -4.90 -0.95 10.87
N HIS A 140 -5.91 -0.09 10.81
CA HIS A 140 -7.33 -0.44 10.96
C HIS A 140 -7.94 -0.49 9.57
N ILE A 141 -8.18 -1.69 9.06
CA ILE A 141 -8.58 -1.98 7.68
C ILE A 141 -10.05 -2.35 7.65
N TYR A 142 -10.82 -1.69 6.79
CA TYR A 142 -12.23 -1.98 6.54
C TYR A 142 -12.42 -2.30 5.06
N ASN A 143 -12.69 -3.55 4.77
CA ASN A 143 -12.93 -4.03 3.40
C ASN A 143 -14.42 -3.99 3.09
N PHE A 144 -14.82 -3.14 2.16
CA PHE A 144 -16.14 -3.05 1.57
C PHE A 144 -16.19 -3.83 0.25
N SER A 145 -17.37 -3.92 -0.35
CA SER A 145 -17.55 -4.61 -1.64
C SER A 145 -16.88 -3.90 -2.82
N ASP A 146 -16.66 -2.58 -2.72
CA ASP A 146 -16.13 -1.73 -3.79
C ASP A 146 -14.76 -1.11 -3.48
N ALA A 147 -14.42 -0.96 -2.19
CA ALA A 147 -13.16 -0.35 -1.76
C ALA A 147 -12.67 -0.91 -0.43
N THR A 148 -11.38 -0.73 -0.18
CA THR A 148 -10.75 -0.90 1.12
C THR A 148 -10.41 0.46 1.71
N ILE A 149 -10.85 0.72 2.95
CA ILE A 149 -10.54 1.95 3.68
C ILE A 149 -9.64 1.62 4.86
N VAL A 150 -8.51 2.30 4.94
CA VAL A 150 -7.52 2.04 5.98
C VAL A 150 -7.22 3.32 6.74
N PHE A 151 -7.33 3.26 8.08
CA PHE A 151 -6.68 4.24 8.95
C PHE A 151 -5.40 3.62 9.48
N TYR A 152 -4.26 4.28 9.32
CA TYR A 152 -3.01 3.75 9.86
C TYR A 152 -2.07 4.83 10.39
N THR A 153 -1.29 4.44 11.41
CA THR A 153 -0.22 5.25 11.98
C THR A 153 1.13 4.65 11.58
N VAL A 154 2.05 5.52 11.20
CA VAL A 154 3.41 5.17 10.75
C VAL A 154 4.41 5.46 11.87
N TYR A 155 5.31 4.51 12.11
CA TYR A 155 6.47 4.64 12.97
C TYR A 155 7.74 4.40 12.15
N ASP A 156 8.62 5.39 12.05
CA ASP A 156 9.95 5.21 11.44
C ASP A 156 10.80 4.33 12.35
N THR A 157 11.30 3.22 11.81
CA THR A 157 12.14 2.23 12.50
C THR A 157 13.52 2.09 11.88
N THR A 158 13.86 2.97 10.95
CA THR A 158 15.10 2.89 10.15
C THR A 158 16.35 2.84 11.02
N TYR A 159 16.36 3.58 12.12
CA TYR A 159 17.52 3.73 13.01
C TYR A 159 17.29 3.13 14.41
N GLY A 160 16.47 2.11 14.52
CA GLY A 160 16.26 1.38 15.77
C GLY A 160 14.92 1.67 16.43
N LYS A 161 14.86 2.45 17.53
CA LYS A 161 13.61 2.64 18.27
C LYS A 161 12.52 3.27 17.40
N PRO A 162 11.30 2.72 17.39
CA PRO A 162 10.17 3.26 16.63
C PRO A 162 9.89 4.71 17.03
N LYS A 163 9.85 5.59 16.03
CA LYS A 163 9.46 6.99 16.21
C LYS A 163 8.17 7.23 15.42
N LYS A 164 7.10 7.55 16.14
CA LYS A 164 5.83 7.96 15.52
C LYS A 164 6.06 9.17 14.62
N THR A 165 5.55 9.11 13.40
CA THR A 165 5.69 10.19 12.41
C THR A 165 4.35 10.78 12.02
N ASP A 166 3.54 10.03 11.30
CA ASP A 166 2.32 10.51 10.67
C ASP A 166 1.20 9.47 10.82
N SER A 167 -0.05 9.93 10.68
CA SER A 167 -1.20 9.06 10.47
C SER A 167 -1.90 9.41 9.18
N PHE A 168 -2.53 8.40 8.58
CA PHE A 168 -3.16 8.52 7.27
C PHE A 168 -4.50 7.79 7.23
N VAL A 169 -5.39 8.29 6.38
CA VAL A 169 -6.48 7.52 5.81
C VAL A 169 -6.13 7.20 4.36
N GLU A 170 -6.40 6.00 3.92
CA GLU A 170 -6.21 5.53 2.56
C GLU A 170 -7.52 4.92 2.07
N ILE A 171 -7.92 5.26 0.85
CA ILE A 171 -9.08 4.70 0.16
C ILE A 171 -8.53 4.06 -1.10
N GLU A 172 -8.65 2.75 -1.20
CA GLU A 172 -8.16 1.93 -2.30
C GLU A 172 -9.33 1.19 -2.94
N ILE A 173 -9.45 1.25 -4.26
CA ILE A 173 -10.46 0.49 -5.00
C ILE A 173 -10.04 -0.99 -5.00
N ASN A 174 -11.01 -1.89 -4.78
CA ASN A 174 -10.74 -3.32 -4.78
C ASN A 174 -10.14 -3.76 -6.13
N GLU A 175 -9.01 -4.45 -6.07
CA GLU A 175 -8.18 -4.87 -7.21
C GLU A 175 -8.99 -5.57 -8.30
N GLU A 176 -9.91 -6.45 -7.90
CA GLU A 176 -10.76 -7.22 -8.83
C GLU A 176 -11.67 -6.31 -9.68
N LYS A 177 -11.94 -5.09 -9.22
CA LYS A 177 -12.84 -4.13 -9.88
C LYS A 177 -12.11 -3.10 -10.73
N VAL A 178 -10.86 -2.74 -10.38
CA VAL A 178 -10.11 -1.69 -11.09
C VAL A 178 -9.97 -2.00 -12.59
N SER A 179 -9.79 -3.27 -12.95
CA SER A 179 -9.62 -3.69 -14.34
C SER A 179 -10.92 -3.63 -15.16
N GLU A 180 -12.08 -3.55 -14.51
CA GLU A 180 -13.40 -3.63 -15.13
C GLU A 180 -14.15 -2.29 -15.16
N MET A 181 -13.60 -1.24 -14.54
CA MET A 181 -14.24 0.07 -14.42
C MET A 181 -13.47 1.18 -15.13
N SER A 182 -14.17 2.24 -15.49
CA SER A 182 -13.58 3.49 -15.98
C SER A 182 -12.93 4.29 -14.86
N GLU A 183 -12.07 5.23 -15.22
CA GLU A 183 -11.46 6.15 -14.24
C GLU A 183 -12.52 7.00 -13.53
N GLU A 184 -13.58 7.39 -14.23
CA GLU A 184 -14.71 8.16 -13.67
C GLU A 184 -15.47 7.37 -12.62
N GLU A 185 -15.71 6.07 -12.84
CA GLU A 185 -16.35 5.17 -11.87
C GLU A 185 -15.48 4.99 -10.64
N ALA A 186 -14.17 4.80 -10.81
CA ALA A 186 -13.24 4.71 -9.69
C ALA A 186 -13.23 6.01 -8.86
N TRP A 187 -13.24 7.18 -9.51
CA TRP A 187 -13.35 8.48 -8.83
C TRP A 187 -14.67 8.67 -8.11
N ALA A 188 -15.76 8.16 -8.64
CA ALA A 188 -17.07 8.23 -7.99
C ALA A 188 -17.08 7.45 -6.66
N ILE A 189 -16.48 6.25 -6.63
CA ILE A 189 -16.32 5.44 -5.41
C ILE A 189 -15.45 6.18 -4.38
N ILE A 190 -14.29 6.69 -4.78
CA ILE A 190 -13.43 7.46 -3.88
C ILE A 190 -14.18 8.67 -3.30
N SER A 191 -14.89 9.43 -4.15
CA SER A 191 -15.63 10.62 -3.74
C SER A 191 -16.78 10.29 -2.78
N LYS A 192 -17.43 9.13 -2.93
CA LYS A 192 -18.41 8.60 -1.97
C LYS A 192 -17.81 8.51 -0.57
N TYR A 193 -16.65 7.88 -0.44
CA TYR A 193 -16.00 7.70 0.86
C TYR A 193 -15.33 8.97 1.39
N GLU A 194 -14.81 9.84 0.53
CA GLU A 194 -14.36 11.18 0.92
C GLU A 194 -15.47 11.97 1.62
N LYS A 195 -16.67 11.97 1.01
CA LYS A 195 -17.83 12.66 1.59
C LYS A 195 -18.22 12.12 2.97
N VAL A 196 -18.15 10.81 3.14
CA VAL A 196 -18.42 10.15 4.43
C VAL A 196 -17.38 10.54 5.49
N LEU A 197 -16.12 10.64 5.10
CA LEU A 197 -14.99 10.91 5.97
C LEU A 197 -14.63 12.41 6.08
N GLU A 198 -15.40 13.29 5.45
CA GLU A 198 -15.20 14.74 5.51
C GLU A 198 -15.14 15.29 6.96
N PRO A 199 -15.96 14.79 7.93
CA PRO A 199 -15.93 15.26 9.32
C PRO A 199 -14.57 15.09 10.01
N ILE A 200 -13.71 14.19 9.52
CA ILE A 200 -12.35 14.00 10.01
C ILE A 200 -11.30 14.62 9.09
N GLY A 201 -11.73 15.46 8.14
CA GLY A 201 -10.85 16.23 7.28
C GLY A 201 -10.35 15.52 6.02
N VAL A 202 -10.92 14.35 5.67
CA VAL A 202 -10.69 13.67 4.38
C VAL A 202 -11.51 14.37 3.30
N ASN A 203 -10.84 14.91 2.27
CA ASN A 203 -11.51 15.53 1.14
C ASN A 203 -10.58 15.66 -0.07
N ALA A 204 -11.14 15.90 -1.25
CA ALA A 204 -10.42 15.96 -2.52
C ALA A 204 -9.25 16.95 -2.56
N GLN A 205 -9.31 18.05 -1.81
CA GLN A 205 -8.27 19.08 -1.78
C GLN A 205 -7.03 18.63 -0.98
N LYS A 206 -7.19 17.65 -0.09
CA LYS A 206 -6.15 17.12 0.78
C LYS A 206 -5.53 15.81 0.27
N ARG A 207 -5.91 15.35 -0.92
CA ARG A 207 -5.32 14.15 -1.53
C ARG A 207 -3.82 14.28 -1.65
N LEU A 208 -3.08 13.35 -1.06
CA LEU A 208 -1.64 13.30 -1.18
C LEU A 208 -1.25 12.65 -2.52
N ARG A 209 -0.35 13.33 -3.24
CA ARG A 209 0.19 12.83 -4.52
C ARG A 209 1.46 11.99 -4.35
N LYS A 210 1.93 11.82 -3.11
CA LYS A 210 3.17 11.11 -2.78
C LYS A 210 2.86 9.79 -2.10
N SER A 211 3.59 8.74 -2.48
CA SER A 211 3.62 7.48 -1.75
C SER A 211 4.37 7.62 -0.42
N LEU A 212 4.23 6.63 0.48
CA LEU A 212 5.05 6.57 1.69
C LEU A 212 6.54 6.53 1.34
N PHE A 213 6.93 5.81 0.27
CA PHE A 213 8.31 5.80 -0.19
C PHE A 213 8.83 7.20 -0.52
N GLU A 214 8.05 8.00 -1.29
CA GLU A 214 8.44 9.37 -1.64
C GLU A 214 8.48 10.32 -0.45
N MET A 215 7.74 10.02 0.63
CA MET A 215 7.72 10.83 1.86
C MET A 215 8.86 10.50 2.82
N TYR A 216 9.26 9.23 2.91
CA TYR A 216 10.21 8.74 3.92
C TYR A 216 11.56 8.33 3.38
N LYS A 217 11.78 8.27 2.06
CA LYS A 217 13.05 7.89 1.47
C LYS A 217 14.21 8.78 1.97
N LYS A 218 15.34 8.15 2.20
CA LYS A 218 16.57 8.76 2.68
C LYS A 218 17.53 9.01 1.52
#